data_6904cbb51042d021f5c5f0090a4156d5
#
_entry.id   6904cbb51042d021f5c5f0090a4156d5
#
_cell.length_a   1.000
_cell.length_b   1.000
_cell.length_c   1.000
_cell.angle_alpha   90.00
_cell.angle_beta   90.00
_cell.angle_gamma   90.00
#
_symmetry.space_group_name_H-M   'P 1'
#
loop_
_entity.id
_entity.type
_entity.pdbx_description
1 polymer ?
#
loop_
_entity_poly.entity_id
_entity_poly.type
_entity_poly.pdbx_seq_one_letter_code
_entity_poly.pdbx_strand_id
1 'polypeptide(L)'
;MDKNIIGLSIILPIYNDAAAVSRFLPELFTFTNQQDKSCEIILIDDGSTDHLTSTYEQLRQQLPTNTALRLVQFSRNFGKEAALTAGLAQSQGELVTMMDADGQHPISVLEQMLAVMHSNNVDVVAAVQTSREHESLLIRTLKNGFYHFMQDTHRFELTPNAGDFRLMTRRVVQALLQLPERQRFMKGLYAWVGFATIYIPFQASLRQTGKSKFNYLSLFELALIGITSFSQRPLRWISRMGLIISLLALIYGLYIVADTLFFGKDLAGWPTLAAGIMFSAGIQLVCLGVIGEYIGRIYEEVKQRPLYLVDKVLDSRDKK
;
A
#
# COMPACT_ATOMS: atom_id res chain seq x y z
N MET A 1 22.36 -16.49 -27.83
CA MET A 1 21.54 -15.68 -26.89
C MET A 1 20.66 -16.64 -26.13
N ASP A 2 20.83 -16.75 -24.81
CA ASP A 2 20.07 -17.68 -23.99
C ASP A 2 18.59 -17.31 -24.03
N LYS A 3 17.77 -18.14 -24.67
CA LYS A 3 16.31 -17.99 -24.76
C LYS A 3 15.58 -18.12 -23.41
N ASN A 4 16.31 -18.31 -22.32
CA ASN A 4 15.75 -18.59 -20.98
C ASN A 4 15.71 -17.39 -20.03
N ILE A 5 16.25 -16.22 -20.41
CA ILE A 5 16.24 -15.06 -19.53
C ILE A 5 14.98 -14.24 -19.82
N ILE A 6 14.09 -14.15 -18.85
CA ILE A 6 12.90 -13.30 -18.92
C ILE A 6 13.36 -11.84 -18.69
N GLY A 7 13.14 -10.99 -19.68
CA GLY A 7 13.51 -9.57 -19.60
C GLY A 7 12.52 -8.76 -18.77
N LEU A 8 11.22 -9.00 -18.92
CA LEU A 8 10.17 -8.21 -18.29
C LEU A 8 9.08 -9.09 -17.68
N SER A 9 8.77 -8.87 -16.40
CA SER A 9 7.57 -9.41 -15.73
C SER A 9 6.54 -8.31 -15.57
N ILE A 10 5.30 -8.57 -15.99
CA ILE A 10 4.15 -7.68 -15.83
C ILE A 10 3.18 -8.32 -14.86
N ILE A 11 2.96 -7.69 -13.71
CA ILE A 11 2.10 -8.19 -12.63
C ILE A 11 0.77 -7.45 -12.68
N LEU A 12 -0.33 -8.20 -12.72
CA LEU A 12 -1.70 -7.69 -12.76
C LEU A 12 -2.49 -8.28 -11.57
N PRO A 13 -2.72 -7.52 -10.50
CA PRO A 13 -3.64 -7.91 -9.43
C PRO A 13 -5.09 -7.79 -9.93
N ILE A 14 -5.90 -8.82 -9.69
CA ILE A 14 -7.27 -8.94 -10.21
C ILE A 14 -8.19 -9.36 -9.07
N TYR A 15 -9.35 -8.72 -8.99
CA TYR A 15 -10.44 -9.13 -8.11
C TYR A 15 -11.80 -8.82 -8.74
N ASN A 16 -12.52 -9.86 -9.18
CA ASN A 16 -13.83 -9.78 -9.84
C ASN A 16 -13.80 -8.79 -11.03
N ASP A 17 -12.84 -8.94 -11.93
CA ASP A 17 -12.67 -8.06 -13.10
C ASP A 17 -12.19 -8.81 -14.36
N ALA A 18 -12.69 -10.04 -14.56
CA ALA A 18 -12.35 -10.87 -15.72
C ALA A 18 -12.65 -10.17 -17.06
N ALA A 19 -13.69 -9.34 -17.09
CA ALA A 19 -14.05 -8.57 -18.30
C ALA A 19 -13.02 -7.49 -18.65
N ALA A 20 -12.39 -6.84 -17.66
CA ALA A 20 -11.31 -5.90 -17.90
C ALA A 20 -10.05 -6.63 -18.39
N VAL A 21 -9.71 -7.76 -17.77
CA VAL A 21 -8.60 -8.62 -18.19
C VAL A 21 -8.75 -9.05 -19.64
N SER A 22 -9.95 -9.52 -20.04
CA SER A 22 -10.24 -9.95 -21.41
C SER A 22 -9.99 -8.86 -22.46
N ARG A 23 -10.21 -7.60 -22.11
CA ARG A 23 -9.99 -6.46 -23.00
C ARG A 23 -8.55 -5.98 -23.01
N PHE A 24 -7.92 -5.95 -21.83
CA PHE A 24 -6.60 -5.35 -21.66
C PHE A 24 -5.45 -6.28 -22.11
N LEU A 25 -5.57 -7.60 -21.90
CA LEU A 25 -4.49 -8.53 -22.24
C LEU A 25 -4.11 -8.54 -23.72
N PRO A 26 -5.04 -8.47 -24.70
CA PRO A 26 -4.65 -8.41 -26.12
C PRO A 26 -3.75 -7.22 -26.46
N GLU A 27 -3.96 -6.07 -25.81
CA GLU A 27 -3.08 -4.90 -25.96
C GLU A 27 -1.69 -5.18 -25.38
N LEU A 28 -1.62 -5.83 -24.21
CA LEU A 28 -0.35 -6.26 -23.62
C LEU A 28 0.36 -7.31 -24.47
N PHE A 29 -0.37 -8.24 -25.11
CA PHE A 29 0.23 -9.20 -26.03
C PHE A 29 0.87 -8.53 -27.25
N THR A 30 0.21 -7.50 -27.79
CA THR A 30 0.78 -6.70 -28.88
C THR A 30 2.08 -6.03 -28.44
N PHE A 31 2.10 -5.44 -27.25
CA PHE A 31 3.29 -4.82 -26.67
C PHE A 31 4.41 -5.85 -26.40
N THR A 32 4.10 -6.98 -25.75
CA THR A 32 5.11 -7.98 -25.42
C THR A 32 5.69 -8.65 -26.67
N ASN A 33 4.90 -8.80 -27.73
CA ASN A 33 5.37 -9.34 -29.02
C ASN A 33 6.43 -8.45 -29.69
N GLN A 34 6.45 -7.16 -29.39
CA GLN A 34 7.43 -6.20 -29.91
C GLN A 34 8.72 -6.14 -29.09
N GLN A 35 8.79 -6.85 -27.96
CA GLN A 35 9.97 -6.83 -27.11
C GLN A 35 11.02 -7.84 -27.63
N ASP A 36 12.29 -7.44 -27.57
CA ASP A 36 13.42 -8.29 -27.97
C ASP A 36 13.65 -9.48 -27.02
N LYS A 37 13.36 -9.29 -25.74
CA LYS A 37 13.50 -10.30 -24.68
C LYS A 37 12.15 -10.96 -24.40
N SER A 38 12.22 -12.20 -23.89
CA SER A 38 11.03 -12.90 -23.39
C SER A 38 10.34 -12.13 -22.28
N CYS A 39 9.02 -12.13 -22.31
CA CYS A 39 8.17 -11.50 -21.31
C CYS A 39 7.35 -12.54 -20.56
N GLU A 40 6.94 -12.22 -19.33
CA GLU A 40 5.90 -12.96 -18.61
C GLU A 40 4.83 -12.00 -18.08
N ILE A 41 3.59 -12.44 -18.17
CA ILE A 41 2.44 -11.75 -17.58
C ILE A 41 1.92 -12.63 -16.45
N ILE A 42 1.82 -12.07 -15.25
CA ILE A 42 1.42 -12.78 -14.04
C ILE A 42 0.12 -12.17 -13.53
N LEU A 43 -0.96 -12.91 -13.73
CA LEU A 43 -2.28 -12.58 -13.21
C LEU A 43 -2.39 -13.10 -11.79
N ILE A 44 -2.64 -12.22 -10.82
CA ILE A 44 -2.87 -12.61 -9.43
C ILE A 44 -4.34 -12.43 -9.13
N ASP A 45 -5.03 -13.53 -9.03
CA ASP A 45 -6.46 -13.60 -8.71
C ASP A 45 -6.65 -13.59 -7.19
N ASP A 46 -7.10 -12.48 -6.67
CA ASP A 46 -7.36 -12.29 -5.23
C ASP A 46 -8.70 -12.92 -4.80
N GLY A 47 -8.92 -14.18 -5.18
CA GLY A 47 -10.11 -14.95 -4.81
C GLY A 47 -11.38 -14.47 -5.49
N SER A 48 -11.33 -14.21 -6.81
CA SER A 48 -12.49 -13.83 -7.60
C SER A 48 -13.54 -14.93 -7.68
N THR A 49 -14.78 -14.52 -7.81
CA THR A 49 -15.94 -15.40 -8.00
C THR A 49 -16.48 -15.37 -9.43
N ASP A 50 -15.87 -14.56 -10.29
CA ASP A 50 -16.20 -14.46 -11.70
C ASP A 50 -15.48 -15.53 -12.57
N HIS A 51 -15.65 -15.45 -13.88
CA HIS A 51 -15.14 -16.45 -14.82
C HIS A 51 -13.66 -16.21 -15.23
N LEU A 52 -12.79 -15.75 -14.34
CA LEU A 52 -11.40 -15.43 -14.68
C LEU A 52 -10.61 -16.63 -15.21
N THR A 53 -10.82 -17.82 -14.67
CA THR A 53 -10.16 -19.05 -15.16
C THR A 53 -10.52 -19.35 -16.62
N SER A 54 -11.78 -19.23 -17.02
CA SER A 54 -12.18 -19.45 -18.42
C SER A 54 -11.62 -18.35 -19.34
N THR A 55 -11.56 -17.12 -18.87
CA THR A 55 -10.90 -16.00 -19.57
C THR A 55 -9.41 -16.29 -19.79
N TYR A 56 -8.71 -16.79 -18.76
CA TYR A 56 -7.32 -17.22 -18.89
C TYR A 56 -7.13 -18.27 -19.98
N GLU A 57 -7.95 -19.34 -20.01
CA GLU A 57 -7.83 -20.41 -21.01
C GLU A 57 -8.09 -19.92 -22.44
N GLN A 58 -8.98 -18.96 -22.64
CA GLN A 58 -9.21 -18.32 -23.94
C GLN A 58 -8.00 -17.47 -24.38
N LEU A 59 -7.47 -16.65 -23.46
CA LEU A 59 -6.35 -15.76 -23.74
C LEU A 59 -5.04 -16.51 -23.95
N ARG A 60 -4.85 -17.65 -23.26
CA ARG A 60 -3.69 -18.54 -23.44
C ARG A 60 -3.51 -18.97 -24.90
N GLN A 61 -4.59 -19.13 -25.68
CA GLN A 61 -4.53 -19.53 -27.08
C GLN A 61 -4.00 -18.42 -28.00
N GLN A 62 -3.98 -17.18 -27.55
CA GLN A 62 -3.59 -15.99 -28.31
C GLN A 62 -2.18 -15.49 -27.94
N LEU A 63 -1.45 -16.24 -27.10
CA LEU A 63 -0.16 -15.82 -26.59
C LEU A 63 0.90 -15.67 -27.70
N PRO A 64 1.66 -14.57 -27.71
CA PRO A 64 2.87 -14.45 -28.50
C PRO A 64 3.92 -15.50 -28.09
N THR A 65 4.79 -15.88 -29.03
CA THR A 65 5.80 -16.93 -28.80
C THR A 65 6.86 -16.57 -27.79
N ASN A 66 7.07 -15.27 -27.55
CA ASN A 66 8.04 -14.72 -26.58
C ASN A 66 7.39 -14.36 -25.23
N THR A 67 6.10 -14.69 -25.02
CA THR A 67 5.34 -14.31 -23.84
C THR A 67 4.81 -15.54 -23.12
N ALA A 68 5.05 -15.62 -21.80
CA ALA A 68 4.42 -16.59 -20.91
C ALA A 68 3.27 -15.92 -20.13
N LEU A 69 2.18 -16.66 -19.92
CA LEU A 69 1.05 -16.22 -19.10
C LEU A 69 0.87 -17.17 -17.91
N ARG A 70 0.84 -16.61 -16.72
CA ARG A 70 0.61 -17.35 -15.48
C ARG A 70 -0.59 -16.76 -14.74
N LEU A 71 -1.45 -17.63 -14.22
CA LEU A 71 -2.54 -17.25 -13.31
C LEU A 71 -2.29 -17.91 -11.95
N VAL A 72 -2.20 -17.09 -10.91
CA VAL A 72 -2.06 -17.50 -9.51
C VAL A 72 -3.35 -17.14 -8.79
N GLN A 73 -4.10 -18.14 -8.34
CA GLN A 73 -5.39 -17.96 -7.69
C GLN A 73 -5.25 -18.12 -6.18
N PHE A 74 -5.78 -17.19 -5.42
CA PHE A 74 -5.84 -17.27 -3.97
C PHE A 74 -7.08 -18.04 -3.49
N SER A 75 -6.96 -18.67 -2.33
CA SER A 75 -8.07 -19.42 -1.71
C SER A 75 -9.25 -18.53 -1.28
N ARG A 76 -9.03 -17.24 -1.11
CA ARG A 76 -10.01 -16.19 -0.82
C ARG A 76 -9.42 -14.82 -1.10
N ASN A 77 -10.20 -13.75 -0.91
CA ASN A 77 -9.68 -12.39 -0.95
C ASN A 77 -8.75 -12.12 0.24
N PHE A 78 -7.52 -11.70 -0.04
CA PHE A 78 -6.48 -11.28 0.93
C PHE A 78 -6.10 -9.80 0.76
N GLY A 79 -6.58 -9.14 -0.29
CA GLY A 79 -6.38 -7.72 -0.57
C GLY A 79 -5.25 -7.44 -1.58
N LYS A 80 -5.31 -6.25 -2.17
CA LYS A 80 -4.41 -5.81 -3.25
C LYS A 80 -2.92 -5.91 -2.86
N GLU A 81 -2.57 -5.55 -1.63
CA GLU A 81 -1.17 -5.57 -1.16
C GLU A 81 -0.61 -7.01 -1.11
N ALA A 82 -1.45 -7.99 -0.75
CA ALA A 82 -1.09 -9.39 -0.79
C ALA A 82 -0.91 -9.87 -2.25
N ALA A 83 -1.80 -9.46 -3.15
CA ALA A 83 -1.72 -9.79 -4.57
C ALA A 83 -0.45 -9.22 -5.23
N LEU A 84 -0.11 -7.95 -4.95
CA LEU A 84 1.14 -7.35 -5.42
C LEU A 84 2.37 -8.09 -4.89
N THR A 85 2.35 -8.46 -3.60
CA THR A 85 3.44 -9.23 -2.99
C THR A 85 3.61 -10.61 -3.63
N ALA A 86 2.51 -11.30 -3.90
CA ALA A 86 2.54 -12.60 -4.58
C ALA A 86 3.08 -12.48 -6.01
N GLY A 87 2.66 -11.44 -6.73
CA GLY A 87 3.18 -11.14 -8.06
C GLY A 87 4.69 -10.91 -8.06
N LEU A 88 5.20 -10.11 -7.13
CA LEU A 88 6.64 -9.90 -6.96
C LEU A 88 7.38 -11.20 -6.64
N ALA A 89 6.83 -12.03 -5.76
CA ALA A 89 7.43 -13.32 -5.39
C ALA A 89 7.45 -14.34 -6.55
N GLN A 90 6.45 -14.29 -7.43
CA GLN A 90 6.32 -15.16 -8.59
C GLN A 90 7.08 -14.66 -9.82
N SER A 91 7.47 -13.39 -9.85
CA SER A 91 8.15 -12.77 -10.99
C SER A 91 9.59 -13.27 -11.16
N GLN A 92 10.02 -13.46 -12.41
CA GLN A 92 11.36 -13.96 -12.78
C GLN A 92 12.15 -13.00 -13.67
N GLY A 93 11.51 -11.97 -14.24
CA GLY A 93 12.13 -11.01 -15.17
C GLY A 93 13.24 -10.17 -14.54
N GLU A 94 14.16 -9.69 -15.37
CA GLU A 94 15.20 -8.72 -14.95
C GLU A 94 14.56 -7.40 -14.50
N LEU A 95 13.53 -6.97 -15.23
CA LEU A 95 12.67 -5.84 -14.91
C LEU A 95 11.29 -6.34 -14.52
N VAL A 96 10.66 -5.69 -13.55
CA VAL A 96 9.34 -6.04 -13.06
C VAL A 96 8.47 -4.80 -12.98
N THR A 97 7.28 -4.87 -13.56
CA THR A 97 6.28 -3.82 -13.47
C THR A 97 4.98 -4.34 -12.86
N MET A 98 4.26 -3.45 -12.19
CA MET A 98 2.92 -3.72 -11.67
C MET A 98 1.94 -2.75 -12.30
N MET A 99 0.83 -3.27 -12.82
CA MET A 99 -0.20 -2.50 -13.51
C MET A 99 -1.58 -2.97 -13.04
N ASP A 100 -2.55 -2.06 -12.99
CA ASP A 100 -3.95 -2.45 -12.79
C ASP A 100 -4.53 -2.93 -14.14
N ALA A 101 -5.36 -3.98 -14.10
CA ALA A 101 -5.96 -4.58 -15.30
C ALA A 101 -7.14 -3.78 -15.87
N ASP A 102 -7.54 -2.66 -15.25
CA ASP A 102 -8.69 -1.85 -15.62
C ASP A 102 -8.43 -0.85 -16.78
N GLY A 103 -7.22 -0.87 -17.34
CA GLY A 103 -6.81 0.00 -18.45
C GLY A 103 -6.50 1.45 -18.04
N GLN A 104 -6.48 1.77 -16.74
CA GLN A 104 -6.11 3.12 -16.28
C GLN A 104 -4.60 3.40 -16.43
N HIS A 105 -3.78 2.36 -16.56
CA HIS A 105 -2.34 2.44 -16.78
C HIS A 105 -2.01 2.24 -18.26
N PRO A 106 -1.74 3.33 -19.03
CA PRO A 106 -1.49 3.22 -20.45
C PRO A 106 -0.18 2.48 -20.74
N ILE A 107 -0.19 1.60 -21.75
CA ILE A 107 1.01 0.85 -22.18
C ILE A 107 2.10 1.80 -22.67
N SER A 108 1.74 2.92 -23.31
CA SER A 108 2.69 3.96 -23.73
C SER A 108 3.51 4.55 -22.57
N VAL A 109 2.96 4.56 -21.35
CA VAL A 109 3.70 4.97 -20.15
C VAL A 109 4.71 3.89 -19.75
N LEU A 110 4.37 2.60 -19.88
CA LEU A 110 5.31 1.50 -19.67
C LEU A 110 6.48 1.56 -20.66
N GLU A 111 6.22 1.88 -21.94
CA GLU A 111 7.25 2.10 -22.94
C GLU A 111 8.20 3.25 -22.58
N GLN A 112 7.64 4.37 -22.09
CA GLN A 112 8.43 5.49 -21.57
C GLN A 112 9.28 5.08 -20.36
N MET A 113 8.70 4.29 -19.43
CA MET A 113 9.45 3.78 -18.27
C MET A 113 10.63 2.92 -18.71
N LEU A 114 10.44 2.02 -19.68
CA LEU A 114 11.52 1.20 -20.23
C LEU A 114 12.61 2.04 -20.87
N ALA A 115 12.24 3.04 -21.68
CA ALA A 115 13.19 3.96 -22.29
C ALA A 115 13.99 4.74 -21.25
N VAL A 116 13.34 5.26 -20.20
CA VAL A 116 13.99 5.96 -19.08
C VAL A 116 14.91 5.04 -18.30
N MET A 117 14.48 3.80 -18.03
CA MET A 117 15.29 2.79 -17.32
C MET A 117 16.56 2.45 -18.10
N HIS A 118 16.47 2.30 -19.43
CA HIS A 118 17.63 1.99 -20.28
C HIS A 118 18.60 3.18 -20.45
N SER A 119 18.08 4.42 -20.45
CA SER A 119 18.92 5.61 -20.63
C SER A 119 19.56 6.16 -19.35
N ASN A 120 19.02 5.78 -18.19
CA ASN A 120 19.48 6.25 -16.89
C ASN A 120 19.85 5.06 -16.01
N ASN A 121 20.94 5.18 -15.26
CA ASN A 121 21.35 4.14 -14.33
C ASN A 121 20.53 4.22 -13.02
N VAL A 122 19.22 3.93 -13.11
CA VAL A 122 18.28 3.97 -11.97
C VAL A 122 17.67 2.61 -11.72
N ASP A 123 17.23 2.39 -10.50
CA ASP A 123 16.64 1.11 -10.09
C ASP A 123 15.13 1.08 -10.22
N VAL A 124 14.48 2.25 -10.19
CA VAL A 124 13.03 2.39 -10.22
C VAL A 124 12.61 3.53 -11.13
N VAL A 125 11.63 3.31 -11.97
CA VAL A 125 10.88 4.36 -12.66
C VAL A 125 9.42 4.26 -12.22
N ALA A 126 8.87 5.33 -11.64
CA ALA A 126 7.53 5.35 -11.08
C ALA A 126 6.64 6.34 -11.82
N ALA A 127 5.42 5.94 -12.15
CA ALA A 127 4.42 6.84 -12.73
C ALA A 127 3.71 7.65 -11.65
N VAL A 128 3.57 8.96 -11.89
CA VAL A 128 2.88 9.90 -11.01
C VAL A 128 1.68 10.47 -11.74
N GLN A 129 0.50 10.27 -11.19
CA GLN A 129 -0.74 10.79 -11.77
C GLN A 129 -0.82 12.31 -11.61
N THR A 130 -0.88 13.04 -12.74
CA THR A 130 -0.76 14.51 -12.78
C THR A 130 -2.03 15.27 -12.41
N SER A 131 -3.22 14.72 -12.59
CA SER A 131 -4.47 15.40 -12.18
C SER A 131 -5.57 14.41 -11.81
N ARG A 132 -6.27 14.73 -10.72
CA ARG A 132 -7.63 14.24 -10.44
C ARG A 132 -8.53 15.46 -10.37
N GLU A 133 -9.03 15.89 -11.51
CA GLU A 133 -9.84 17.13 -11.66
C GLU A 133 -11.12 17.16 -10.81
N HIS A 134 -11.48 16.06 -10.13
CA HIS A 134 -12.72 15.93 -9.34
C HIS A 134 -12.49 15.58 -7.87
N GLU A 135 -11.33 15.85 -7.29
CA GLU A 135 -11.15 15.64 -5.85
C GLU A 135 -11.79 16.77 -5.03
N SER A 136 -12.67 16.40 -4.09
CA SER A 136 -13.22 17.32 -3.10
C SER A 136 -12.09 18.00 -2.32
N LEU A 137 -12.23 19.32 -2.02
CA LEU A 137 -11.28 20.10 -1.23
C LEU A 137 -10.97 19.43 0.12
N LEU A 138 -11.95 18.79 0.75
CA LEU A 138 -11.80 18.05 2.00
C LEU A 138 -10.82 16.88 1.84
N ILE A 139 -10.99 16.07 0.80
CA ILE A 139 -10.12 14.91 0.53
C ILE A 139 -8.68 15.38 0.25
N ARG A 140 -8.54 16.46 -0.50
CA ARG A 140 -7.23 17.06 -0.80
C ARG A 140 -6.53 17.54 0.48
N THR A 141 -7.26 18.20 1.40
CA THR A 141 -6.69 18.68 2.67
C THR A 141 -6.29 17.50 3.57
N LEU A 142 -7.13 16.46 3.68
CA LEU A 142 -6.82 15.26 4.45
C LEU A 142 -5.59 14.51 3.88
N LYS A 143 -5.50 14.38 2.56
CA LYS A 143 -4.33 13.81 1.90
C LYS A 143 -3.05 14.61 2.18
N ASN A 144 -3.11 15.92 2.01
CA ASN A 144 -1.96 16.79 2.28
C ASN A 144 -1.52 16.68 3.75
N GLY A 145 -2.46 16.66 4.69
CA GLY A 145 -2.19 16.43 6.11
C GLY A 145 -1.52 15.07 6.36
N PHE A 146 -2.01 14.00 5.72
CA PHE A 146 -1.41 12.67 5.81
C PHE A 146 0.02 12.65 5.26
N TYR A 147 0.25 13.18 4.05
CA TYR A 147 1.59 13.23 3.47
C TYR A 147 2.54 14.09 4.30
N HIS A 148 2.10 15.26 4.78
CA HIS A 148 2.89 16.12 5.67
C HIS A 148 3.27 15.40 6.97
N PHE A 149 2.32 14.69 7.58
CA PHE A 149 2.58 13.89 8.78
C PHE A 149 3.59 12.77 8.53
N MET A 150 3.53 12.13 7.35
CA MET A 150 4.45 11.06 6.97
C MET A 150 5.83 11.56 6.54
N GLN A 151 5.92 12.69 5.81
CA GLN A 151 7.18 13.27 5.33
C GLN A 151 8.11 13.72 6.47
N ASP A 152 7.54 14.19 7.57
CA ASP A 152 8.29 14.67 8.72
C ASP A 152 8.95 13.52 9.54
N THR A 153 8.83 12.27 9.09
CA THR A 153 9.47 11.09 9.70
C THR A 153 10.85 10.85 9.07
N HIS A 154 11.75 11.78 9.03
CA HIS A 154 13.18 11.83 8.61
C HIS A 154 13.87 10.58 7.99
N ARG A 155 13.15 9.50 7.67
CA ARG A 155 13.71 8.22 7.18
C ARG A 155 13.47 7.97 5.70
N PHE A 156 12.38 8.50 5.12
CA PHE A 156 12.06 8.35 3.69
C PHE A 156 10.98 9.35 3.28
N GLU A 157 10.98 9.74 2.02
CA GLU A 157 9.99 10.66 1.45
C GLU A 157 8.96 9.89 0.61
N LEU A 158 7.68 10.08 0.95
CA LEU A 158 6.58 9.58 0.14
C LEU A 158 6.25 10.60 -0.96
N THR A 159 6.44 10.23 -2.20
CA THR A 159 6.04 11.07 -3.33
C THR A 159 4.52 11.05 -3.49
N PRO A 160 3.84 12.21 -3.35
CA PRO A 160 2.39 12.30 -3.54
C PRO A 160 1.98 11.79 -4.93
N ASN A 161 0.83 11.13 -5.01
CA ASN A 161 0.24 10.57 -6.24
C ASN A 161 1.08 9.52 -6.98
N ALA A 162 2.24 9.09 -6.44
CA ALA A 162 2.94 7.91 -6.93
C ALA A 162 2.18 6.66 -6.49
N GLY A 163 1.72 5.88 -7.45
CA GLY A 163 0.96 4.63 -7.25
C GLY A 163 1.85 3.39 -7.27
N ASP A 164 1.19 2.25 -7.49
CA ASP A 164 1.85 0.95 -7.66
C ASP A 164 2.40 0.77 -9.09
N PHE A 165 2.00 1.63 -10.05
CA PHE A 165 2.51 1.58 -11.42
C PHE A 165 3.97 2.03 -11.46
N ARG A 166 4.87 1.03 -11.40
CA ARG A 166 6.32 1.18 -11.32
C ARG A 166 7.02 0.12 -12.13
N LEU A 167 8.14 0.48 -12.72
CA LEU A 167 9.11 -0.43 -13.31
C LEU A 167 10.32 -0.50 -12.37
N MET A 168 10.72 -1.71 -11.98
CA MET A 168 11.75 -1.95 -10.99
C MET A 168 12.76 -2.98 -11.48
N THR A 169 14.02 -2.82 -11.11
CA THR A 169 15.05 -3.85 -11.31
C THR A 169 14.82 -5.04 -10.37
N ARG A 170 15.32 -6.22 -10.74
CA ARG A 170 15.29 -7.43 -9.90
C ARG A 170 15.86 -7.19 -8.50
N ARG A 171 16.88 -6.33 -8.38
CA ARG A 171 17.51 -5.97 -7.10
C ARG A 171 16.50 -5.31 -6.15
N VAL A 172 15.66 -4.41 -6.65
CA VAL A 172 14.60 -3.74 -5.86
C VAL A 172 13.54 -4.76 -5.42
N VAL A 173 13.12 -5.63 -6.33
CA VAL A 173 12.13 -6.69 -6.03
C VAL A 173 12.64 -7.60 -4.91
N GLN A 174 13.90 -8.03 -4.99
CA GLN A 174 14.50 -8.86 -3.95
C GLN A 174 14.55 -8.13 -2.60
N ALA A 175 14.88 -6.83 -2.58
CA ALA A 175 14.86 -6.04 -1.35
C ALA A 175 13.45 -5.94 -0.75
N LEU A 176 12.42 -5.70 -1.58
CA LEU A 176 11.03 -5.66 -1.13
C LEU A 176 10.54 -7.00 -0.56
N LEU A 177 10.99 -8.12 -1.13
CA LEU A 177 10.63 -9.47 -0.66
C LEU A 177 11.32 -9.85 0.66
N GLN A 178 12.44 -9.21 1.00
CA GLN A 178 13.11 -9.41 2.29
C GLN A 178 12.40 -8.73 3.46
N LEU A 179 11.49 -7.78 3.19
CA LEU A 179 10.75 -7.08 4.22
C LEU A 179 9.69 -8.01 4.82
N PRO A 180 9.72 -8.27 6.14
CA PRO A 180 8.87 -9.28 6.77
C PRO A 180 7.48 -8.80 7.15
N GLU A 181 7.19 -7.52 6.98
CA GLU A 181 5.94 -6.89 7.44
C GLU A 181 4.70 -7.61 6.91
N ARG A 182 3.76 -7.92 7.81
CA ARG A 182 2.48 -8.57 7.50
C ARG A 182 1.42 -7.57 7.07
N GLN A 183 1.37 -6.43 7.73
CA GLN A 183 0.53 -5.32 7.29
C GLN A 183 1.30 -4.47 6.28
N ARG A 184 1.27 -4.88 5.02
CA ARG A 184 1.98 -4.18 3.95
C ARG A 184 1.25 -2.92 3.53
N PHE A 185 1.98 -1.84 3.44
CA PHE A 185 1.60 -0.62 2.75
C PHE A 185 2.65 -0.35 1.67
N MET A 186 2.41 -0.89 0.48
CA MET A 186 3.43 -0.95 -0.58
C MET A 186 4.05 0.40 -0.89
N LYS A 187 3.26 1.49 -0.90
CA LYS A 187 3.79 2.86 -1.12
C LYS A 187 4.86 3.26 -0.10
N GLY A 188 4.67 2.88 1.16
CA GLY A 188 5.65 3.09 2.22
C GLY A 188 6.90 2.22 2.03
N LEU A 189 6.73 0.96 1.64
CA LEU A 189 7.82 0.02 1.41
C LEU A 189 8.71 0.45 0.24
N TYR A 190 8.12 0.94 -0.86
CA TYR A 190 8.90 1.48 -2.00
C TYR A 190 9.79 2.66 -1.58
N ALA A 191 9.27 3.55 -0.74
CA ALA A 191 10.05 4.66 -0.23
C ALA A 191 11.10 4.21 0.80
N TRP A 192 10.77 3.23 1.64
CA TRP A 192 11.64 2.72 2.70
C TRP A 192 12.89 2.04 2.17
N VAL A 193 12.80 1.29 1.07
CA VAL A 193 13.96 0.60 0.47
C VAL A 193 14.98 1.57 -0.14
N GLY A 194 14.60 2.82 -0.44
CA GLY A 194 15.51 3.93 -0.73
C GLY A 194 16.29 3.84 -2.05
N PHE A 195 15.83 3.09 -3.03
CA PHE A 195 16.48 2.98 -4.34
C PHE A 195 16.28 4.24 -5.19
N ALA A 196 17.25 4.54 -6.05
CA ALA A 196 17.20 5.66 -6.98
C ALA A 196 15.96 5.56 -7.88
N THR A 197 15.07 6.55 -7.79
CA THR A 197 13.77 6.56 -8.45
C THR A 197 13.62 7.79 -9.34
N ILE A 198 13.27 7.59 -10.62
CA ILE A 198 12.80 8.66 -11.50
C ILE A 198 11.29 8.62 -11.55
N TYR A 199 10.66 9.80 -11.46
CA TYR A 199 9.21 9.95 -11.53
C TYR A 199 8.81 10.51 -12.89
N ILE A 200 7.89 9.82 -13.58
CA ILE A 200 7.33 10.29 -14.84
C ILE A 200 5.85 10.64 -14.68
N PRO A 201 5.44 11.83 -15.14
CA PRO A 201 4.03 12.20 -15.05
C PRO A 201 3.19 11.44 -16.08
N PHE A 202 1.98 11.01 -15.69
CA PHE A 202 1.01 10.45 -16.62
C PHE A 202 -0.42 10.90 -16.32
N GLN A 203 -1.26 10.85 -17.34
CA GLN A 203 -2.70 11.03 -17.18
C GLN A 203 -3.36 9.65 -17.22
N ALA A 204 -4.09 9.32 -16.15
CA ALA A 204 -4.85 8.07 -16.15
C ALA A 204 -5.93 8.11 -17.21
N SER A 205 -6.07 7.05 -17.97
CA SER A 205 -7.19 6.86 -18.89
C SER A 205 -8.50 6.82 -18.11
N LEU A 206 -9.60 7.28 -18.74
CA LEU A 206 -10.91 7.18 -18.12
C LEU A 206 -11.24 5.72 -17.86
N ARG A 207 -11.67 5.43 -16.63
CA ARG A 207 -12.10 4.09 -16.23
C ARG A 207 -13.22 3.63 -17.14
N GLN A 208 -13.01 2.59 -17.92
CA GLN A 208 -13.99 2.11 -18.90
C GLN A 208 -15.16 1.37 -18.26
N THR A 209 -15.02 0.87 -17.02
CA THR A 209 -16.07 0.15 -16.28
C THR A 209 -15.86 0.23 -14.77
N GLY A 210 -16.98 0.32 -14.02
CA GLY A 210 -17.01 0.19 -12.57
C GLY A 210 -17.19 1.52 -11.81
N LYS A 211 -18.02 1.48 -10.75
CA LYS A 211 -18.14 2.59 -9.78
C LYS A 211 -16.94 2.55 -8.84
N SER A 212 -16.38 3.71 -8.51
CA SER A 212 -15.35 3.81 -7.45
C SER A 212 -15.89 3.20 -6.15
N LYS A 213 -15.25 2.14 -5.67
CA LYS A 213 -15.60 1.47 -4.40
C LYS A 213 -15.04 2.19 -3.16
N PHE A 214 -14.45 3.38 -3.33
CA PHE A 214 -13.86 4.12 -2.20
C PHE A 214 -14.93 4.72 -1.30
N ASN A 215 -15.03 4.18 -0.09
CA ASN A 215 -15.81 4.76 0.98
C ASN A 215 -14.88 5.60 1.89
N TYR A 216 -15.39 6.66 2.54
CA TYR A 216 -14.63 7.52 3.46
C TYR A 216 -14.02 6.71 4.62
N LEU A 217 -14.72 5.68 5.10
CA LEU A 217 -14.24 4.79 6.15
C LEU A 217 -12.99 4.01 5.71
N SER A 218 -12.97 3.48 4.50
CA SER A 218 -11.81 2.73 3.99
C SER A 218 -10.59 3.63 3.73
N LEU A 219 -10.80 4.91 3.37
CA LEU A 219 -9.71 5.89 3.28
C LEU A 219 -9.12 6.22 4.66
N PHE A 220 -9.97 6.33 5.68
CA PHE A 220 -9.54 6.55 7.06
C PHE A 220 -8.76 5.34 7.61
N GLU A 221 -9.26 4.13 7.39
CA GLU A 221 -8.55 2.90 7.76
C GLU A 221 -7.18 2.81 7.08
N LEU A 222 -7.10 3.10 5.78
CA LEU A 222 -5.84 3.09 5.04
C LEU A 222 -4.86 4.14 5.60
N ALA A 223 -5.36 5.32 5.98
CA ALA A 223 -4.54 6.36 6.59
C ALA A 223 -4.04 5.92 7.98
N LEU A 224 -4.89 5.30 8.80
CA LEU A 224 -4.49 4.72 10.10
C LEU A 224 -3.43 3.64 9.91
N ILE A 225 -3.62 2.72 8.96
CA ILE A 225 -2.63 1.69 8.62
C ILE A 225 -1.29 2.33 8.26
N GLY A 226 -1.28 3.30 7.35
CA GLY A 226 -0.06 3.99 6.96
C GLY A 226 0.65 4.67 8.14
N ILE A 227 -0.10 5.45 8.94
CA ILE A 227 0.46 6.19 10.09
C ILE A 227 1.05 5.24 11.13
N THR A 228 0.31 4.21 11.53
CA THR A 228 0.72 3.34 12.64
C THR A 228 1.77 2.30 12.22
N SER A 229 1.84 1.92 10.93
CA SER A 229 2.90 1.03 10.41
C SER A 229 4.26 1.74 10.29
N PHE A 230 4.28 3.03 9.92
CA PHE A 230 5.52 3.74 9.64
C PHE A 230 5.87 4.83 10.65
N SER A 231 4.98 5.16 11.59
CA SER A 231 5.18 6.24 12.53
C SER A 231 4.86 5.85 13.98
N GLN A 232 5.79 6.12 14.88
CA GLN A 232 5.58 6.04 16.34
C GLN A 232 5.11 7.39 16.94
N ARG A 233 4.84 8.40 16.11
CA ARG A 233 4.46 9.75 16.57
C ARG A 233 3.18 9.77 17.41
N PRO A 234 2.09 9.07 17.04
CA PRO A 234 0.89 9.05 17.88
C PRO A 234 1.20 8.59 19.32
N LEU A 235 2.02 7.55 19.43
CA LEU A 235 2.42 7.02 20.75
C LEU A 235 3.28 8.02 21.54
N ARG A 236 4.24 8.68 20.88
CA ARG A 236 5.06 9.72 21.49
C ARG A 236 4.25 10.96 21.90
N TRP A 237 3.25 11.34 21.11
CA TRP A 237 2.36 12.47 21.45
C TRP A 237 1.55 12.17 22.69
N ILE A 238 0.97 10.97 22.80
CA ILE A 238 0.25 10.54 23.99
C ILE A 238 1.17 10.57 25.21
N SER A 239 2.38 10.05 25.11
CA SER A 239 3.35 10.07 26.22
C SER A 239 3.70 11.50 26.66
N ARG A 240 3.91 12.44 25.70
CA ARG A 240 4.17 13.85 26.00
C ARG A 240 2.98 14.55 26.64
N MET A 241 1.76 14.32 26.11
CA MET A 241 0.53 14.85 26.67
C MET A 241 0.31 14.32 28.10
N GLY A 242 0.51 13.02 28.31
CA GLY A 242 0.42 12.41 29.63
C GLY A 242 1.39 13.03 30.62
N LEU A 243 2.65 13.29 30.21
CA LEU A 243 3.64 13.96 31.06
C LEU A 243 3.22 15.40 31.43
N ILE A 244 2.73 16.17 30.45
CA ILE A 244 2.26 17.57 30.70
C ILE A 244 1.08 17.56 31.67
N ILE A 245 0.08 16.71 31.45
CA ILE A 245 -1.11 16.61 32.31
C ILE A 245 -0.71 16.17 33.72
N SER A 246 0.20 15.20 33.85
CA SER A 246 0.71 14.72 35.12
C SER A 246 1.43 15.84 35.92
N LEU A 247 2.25 16.63 35.21
CA LEU A 247 2.96 17.76 35.82
C LEU A 247 1.98 18.84 36.29
N LEU A 248 0.99 19.18 35.47
CA LEU A 248 -0.05 20.16 35.86
C LEU A 248 -0.88 19.66 37.04
N ALA A 249 -1.25 18.39 37.06
CA ALA A 249 -1.97 17.76 38.16
C ALA A 249 -1.14 17.78 39.47
N LEU A 250 0.18 17.52 39.36
CA LEU A 250 1.09 17.58 40.52
C LEU A 250 1.17 19.02 41.11
N ILE A 251 1.37 20.02 40.22
CA ILE A 251 1.44 21.44 40.62
C ILE A 251 0.13 21.86 41.29
N TYR A 252 -1.01 21.48 40.67
CA TYR A 252 -2.34 21.79 41.22
C TYR A 252 -2.58 21.09 42.56
N GLY A 253 -2.17 19.83 42.69
CA GLY A 253 -2.26 19.07 43.93
C GLY A 253 -1.42 19.70 45.06
N LEU A 254 -0.18 20.12 44.77
CA LEU A 254 0.67 20.83 45.71
C LEU A 254 0.06 22.18 46.13
N TYR A 255 -0.55 22.91 45.19
CA TYR A 255 -1.26 24.18 45.49
C TYR A 255 -2.41 23.92 46.46
N ILE A 256 -3.27 22.91 46.24
CA ILE A 256 -4.39 22.57 47.14
C ILE A 256 -3.86 22.26 48.56
N VAL A 257 -2.82 21.42 48.65
CA VAL A 257 -2.22 21.04 49.95
C VAL A 257 -1.70 22.28 50.67
N ALA A 258 -0.97 23.16 49.98
CA ALA A 258 -0.45 24.39 50.55
C ALA A 258 -1.58 25.35 51.01
N ASP A 259 -2.59 25.57 50.17
CA ASP A 259 -3.74 26.44 50.50
C ASP A 259 -4.50 25.93 51.74
N THR A 260 -4.71 24.62 51.83
CA THR A 260 -5.37 23.99 52.99
C THR A 260 -4.54 24.11 54.27
N LEU A 261 -3.21 23.91 54.19
CA LEU A 261 -2.34 23.98 55.38
C LEU A 261 -2.13 25.42 55.91
N PHE A 262 -2.04 26.41 55.01
CA PHE A 262 -1.74 27.79 55.42
C PHE A 262 -2.98 28.64 55.66
N PHE A 263 -4.11 28.34 54.99
CA PHE A 263 -5.32 29.18 55.04
C PHE A 263 -6.56 28.48 55.60
N GLY A 264 -6.51 27.18 55.90
CA GLY A 264 -7.58 26.44 56.59
C GLY A 264 -8.94 26.45 55.87
N LYS A 265 -8.94 26.51 54.55
CA LYS A 265 -10.18 26.58 53.78
C LYS A 265 -10.80 25.20 53.56
N ASP A 266 -12.08 25.05 53.96
CA ASP A 266 -12.92 23.93 53.58
C ASP A 266 -13.29 24.08 52.11
N LEU A 267 -12.67 23.28 51.27
CA LEU A 267 -12.94 23.23 49.83
C LEU A 267 -14.23 22.44 49.56
N ALA A 268 -15.35 23.15 49.33
CA ALA A 268 -16.56 22.58 48.77
C ALA A 268 -16.27 22.16 47.31
N GLY A 269 -15.80 20.92 47.07
CA GLY A 269 -15.16 20.57 45.79
C GLY A 269 -15.73 19.33 45.07
N TRP A 270 -16.92 18.81 45.50
CA TRP A 270 -17.44 17.60 44.87
C TRP A 270 -17.63 17.67 43.33
N PRO A 271 -18.20 18.77 42.75
CA PRO A 271 -18.32 18.90 41.31
C PRO A 271 -16.98 18.95 40.59
N THR A 272 -15.99 19.63 41.14
CA THR A 272 -14.64 19.73 40.59
C THR A 272 -13.92 18.39 40.63
N LEU A 273 -14.07 17.64 41.70
CA LEU A 273 -13.51 16.32 41.87
C LEU A 273 -14.13 15.33 40.84
N ALA A 274 -15.47 15.33 40.72
CA ALA A 274 -16.18 14.52 39.77
C ALA A 274 -15.79 14.82 38.33
N ALA A 275 -15.71 16.11 37.95
CA ALA A 275 -15.28 16.54 36.62
C ALA A 275 -13.83 16.13 36.33
N GLY A 276 -12.92 16.31 37.32
CA GLY A 276 -11.52 15.90 37.19
C GLY A 276 -11.33 14.39 36.99
N ILE A 277 -12.08 13.57 37.72
CA ILE A 277 -12.06 12.12 37.57
C ILE A 277 -12.60 11.71 36.20
N MET A 278 -13.76 12.25 35.76
CA MET A 278 -14.34 11.94 34.44
C MET A 278 -13.41 12.35 33.29
N PHE A 279 -12.79 13.55 33.41
CA PHE A 279 -11.82 14.02 32.41
C PHE A 279 -10.59 13.11 32.33
N SER A 280 -10.01 12.76 33.49
CA SER A 280 -8.87 11.84 33.55
C SER A 280 -9.20 10.46 33.02
N ALA A 281 -10.37 9.92 33.36
CA ALA A 281 -10.85 8.65 32.83
C ALA A 281 -11.02 8.69 31.30
N GLY A 282 -11.58 9.78 30.76
CA GLY A 282 -11.70 9.98 29.31
C GLY A 282 -10.34 9.97 28.60
N ILE A 283 -9.37 10.70 29.13
CA ILE A 283 -8.00 10.72 28.58
C ILE A 283 -7.36 9.33 28.65
N GLN A 284 -7.50 8.63 29.79
CA GLN A 284 -6.96 7.28 29.94
C GLN A 284 -7.55 6.31 28.92
N LEU A 285 -8.86 6.36 28.65
CA LEU A 285 -9.50 5.52 27.63
C LEU A 285 -8.97 5.80 26.22
N VAL A 286 -8.74 7.06 25.87
CA VAL A 286 -8.13 7.42 24.58
C VAL A 286 -6.70 6.87 24.48
N CYS A 287 -5.90 7.03 25.53
CA CYS A 287 -4.53 6.50 25.59
C CYS A 287 -4.50 4.97 25.43
N LEU A 288 -5.38 4.28 26.16
CA LEU A 288 -5.52 2.81 26.06
C LEU A 288 -5.97 2.39 24.65
N GLY A 289 -6.88 3.13 24.03
CA GLY A 289 -7.31 2.86 22.66
C GLY A 289 -6.15 2.91 21.65
N VAL A 290 -5.31 3.94 21.73
CA VAL A 290 -4.14 4.04 20.85
C VAL A 290 -3.10 2.94 21.16
N ILE A 291 -2.84 2.65 22.41
CA ILE A 291 -1.95 1.54 22.80
C ILE A 291 -2.51 0.21 22.26
N GLY A 292 -3.82 -0.01 22.39
CA GLY A 292 -4.52 -1.19 21.87
C GLY A 292 -4.33 -1.38 20.36
N GLU A 293 -4.36 -0.28 19.58
CA GLU A 293 -4.10 -0.33 18.13
C GLU A 293 -2.67 -0.83 17.83
N TYR A 294 -1.64 -0.33 18.54
CA TYR A 294 -0.27 -0.79 18.37
C TYR A 294 -0.07 -2.24 18.84
N ILE A 295 -0.70 -2.63 19.94
CA ILE A 295 -0.67 -4.03 20.42
C ILE A 295 -1.33 -4.95 19.38
N GLY A 296 -2.46 -4.55 18.79
CA GLY A 296 -3.12 -5.30 17.74
C GLY A 296 -2.20 -5.55 16.54
N ARG A 297 -1.43 -4.55 16.12
CA ARG A 297 -0.44 -4.69 15.04
C ARG A 297 0.72 -5.61 15.40
N ILE A 298 1.28 -5.45 16.59
CA ILE A 298 2.33 -6.36 17.11
C ILE A 298 1.81 -7.80 17.13
N TYR A 299 0.56 -8.00 17.53
CA TYR A 299 -0.07 -9.32 17.56
C TYR A 299 -0.19 -9.95 16.17
N GLU A 300 -0.58 -9.18 15.15
CA GLU A 300 -0.61 -9.66 13.76
C GLU A 300 0.80 -10.01 13.24
N GLU A 301 1.81 -9.20 13.55
CA GLU A 301 3.20 -9.50 13.18
C GLU A 301 3.73 -10.76 13.88
N VAL A 302 3.45 -10.94 15.17
CA VAL A 302 3.92 -12.09 15.96
C VAL A 302 3.25 -13.39 15.53
N LYS A 303 2.00 -13.36 15.08
CA LYS A 303 1.29 -14.54 14.55
C LYS A 303 1.97 -15.17 13.34
N GLN A 304 2.69 -14.41 12.55
CA GLN A 304 3.42 -14.85 11.35
C GLN A 304 2.56 -15.67 10.36
N ARG A 305 1.25 -15.39 10.28
CA ARG A 305 0.39 -16.03 9.28
C ARG A 305 0.84 -15.64 7.88
N PRO A 306 0.81 -16.55 6.87
CA PRO A 306 1.11 -16.20 5.49
C PRO A 306 0.27 -15.00 5.02
N LEU A 307 0.86 -14.11 4.21
CA LEU A 307 0.16 -12.96 3.64
C LEU A 307 -1.01 -13.38 2.74
N TYR A 308 -0.87 -14.50 2.07
CA TYR A 308 -1.85 -15.11 1.19
C TYR A 308 -1.68 -16.63 1.16
N LEU A 309 -2.70 -17.33 0.71
CA LEU A 309 -2.66 -18.77 0.43
C LEU A 309 -3.03 -18.98 -1.03
N VAL A 310 -2.13 -19.63 -1.77
CA VAL A 310 -2.38 -20.02 -3.16
C VAL A 310 -3.21 -21.28 -3.18
N ASP A 311 -4.34 -21.23 -3.88
CA ASP A 311 -5.20 -22.39 -4.15
C ASP A 311 -4.73 -23.12 -5.41
N LYS A 312 -4.48 -22.38 -6.49
CA LYS A 312 -4.14 -22.95 -7.79
C LYS A 312 -3.17 -22.05 -8.57
N VAL A 313 -2.29 -22.69 -9.33
CA VAL A 313 -1.44 -22.01 -10.32
C VAL A 313 -1.68 -22.64 -11.68
N LEU A 314 -1.94 -21.81 -12.68
CA LEU A 314 -1.98 -22.19 -14.08
C LEU A 314 -0.84 -21.49 -14.81
N ASP A 315 0.01 -22.25 -15.49
CA ASP A 315 1.12 -21.69 -16.28
C ASP A 315 0.99 -22.11 -17.74
N SER A 316 1.12 -21.17 -18.65
CA SER A 316 1.06 -21.45 -20.09
C SER A 316 2.19 -22.35 -20.58
N ARG A 317 3.29 -22.43 -19.81
CA ARG A 317 4.47 -23.26 -20.10
C ARG A 317 4.27 -24.72 -19.72
N ASP A 318 3.32 -25.01 -18.83
CA ASP A 318 3.02 -26.39 -18.46
C ASP A 318 2.36 -27.10 -19.64
N LYS A 319 3.02 -28.15 -20.12
CA LYS A 319 2.44 -29.05 -21.14
C LYS A 319 1.27 -29.80 -20.51
N LYS A 320 0.10 -29.75 -21.16
CA LYS A 320 -1.01 -30.66 -20.84
C LYS A 320 -0.61 -32.10 -21.04
#